data_23ed5c6a101cf1da0ce28eef57dc16be
#
_entry.id   23ed5c6a101cf1da0ce28eef57dc16be
#
_cell.length_a   1.000
_cell.length_b   1.000
_cell.length_c   1.000
_cell.angle_alpha   90.00
_cell.angle_beta   90.00
_cell.angle_gamma   90.00
#
_symmetry.space_group_name_H-M   'P 1'
#
loop_
_entity.id
_entity.type
_entity.pdbx_description
1 polymer ?
#
loop_
_entity_poly.entity_id
_entity_poly.type
_entity_poly.pdbx_seq_one_letter_code
_entity_poly.pdbx_strand_id
1 'polypeptide(L)'
;GIILNDINRAYSGEKLEVEEYTSYDLALDNRDALASDAYKNAENYYKSVFENAGGSINFYPDKSGAAPTAEMYHRETSEFSVQDVKAFCKKHGITENVFFISAFGITLGKYNFRKDAVFTTIYHGRNDSRLSDTVGMLVKTLPVYCDFSGSTADCLNAVQQQLINSMNNDIYPFSQISHEFNIKADAMVIYQGDNFAFDNIGGEYAQEEPVQLNAAKAPVSISISIERNKFVFEIEYRGDMYNEETIKYLADNLETTADGILREYEPADIRLMFEEETKM
;
A
#
# COMPACT_ATOMS: atom_id res chain seq x y z
N GLY A 1 -17.45 0.91 -4.62
CA GLY A 1 -17.47 2.26 -5.05
C GLY A 1 -18.54 2.62 -6.07
N ILE A 2 -18.21 3.43 -7.07
CA ILE A 2 -19.14 4.08 -8.00
C ILE A 2 -20.05 3.07 -8.69
N ILE A 3 -19.49 2.06 -9.37
CA ILE A 3 -20.28 1.06 -10.13
C ILE A 3 -21.31 0.35 -9.24
N LEU A 4 -20.95 -0.07 -8.02
CA LEU A 4 -21.86 -0.75 -7.12
C LEU A 4 -22.96 0.18 -6.62
N ASN A 5 -22.65 1.44 -6.36
CA ASN A 5 -23.63 2.45 -6.01
C ASN A 5 -24.62 2.69 -7.16
N ASP A 6 -24.12 2.79 -8.38
CA ASP A 6 -24.97 2.98 -9.57
C ASP A 6 -25.86 1.75 -9.84
N ILE A 7 -25.31 0.53 -9.64
CA ILE A 7 -26.14 -0.69 -9.69
C ILE A 7 -27.28 -0.61 -8.68
N ASN A 8 -27.03 -0.23 -7.42
CA ASN A 8 -28.06 -0.12 -6.39
C ASN A 8 -29.11 0.94 -6.74
N ARG A 9 -28.70 2.09 -7.25
CA ARG A 9 -29.60 3.15 -7.70
C ARG A 9 -30.47 2.68 -8.87
N ALA A 10 -29.86 1.99 -9.84
CA ALA A 10 -30.59 1.44 -10.98
C ALA A 10 -31.62 0.37 -10.56
N TYR A 11 -31.27 -0.51 -9.62
CA TYR A 11 -32.21 -1.49 -9.04
C TYR A 11 -33.39 -0.81 -8.32
N SER A 12 -33.16 0.34 -7.71
CA SER A 12 -34.22 1.15 -7.08
C SER A 12 -35.07 1.94 -8.09
N GLY A 13 -34.79 1.81 -9.40
CA GLY A 13 -35.51 2.50 -10.47
C GLY A 13 -35.09 3.96 -10.66
N GLU A 14 -33.97 4.37 -10.07
CA GLU A 14 -33.43 5.71 -10.26
C GLU A 14 -32.79 5.84 -11.66
N LYS A 15 -32.96 7.02 -12.26
CA LYS A 15 -32.25 7.36 -13.49
C LYS A 15 -30.82 7.75 -13.13
N LEU A 16 -29.83 7.04 -13.69
CA LEU A 16 -28.45 7.40 -13.54
C LEU A 16 -28.09 8.64 -14.35
N GLU A 17 -27.24 9.47 -13.79
CA GLU A 17 -26.69 10.63 -14.47
C GLU A 17 -25.60 10.21 -15.48
N VAL A 18 -25.38 11.02 -16.49
CA VAL A 18 -24.30 10.80 -17.45
C VAL A 18 -23.02 11.32 -16.82
N GLU A 19 -21.96 10.54 -16.92
CA GLU A 19 -20.62 10.92 -16.49
C GLU A 19 -20.16 12.20 -17.20
N GLU A 20 -19.86 13.27 -16.44
CA GLU A 20 -19.48 14.58 -16.99
C GLU A 20 -18.02 14.64 -17.41
N TYR A 21 -17.13 13.95 -16.67
CA TYR A 21 -15.71 13.87 -16.94
C TYR A 21 -15.30 12.40 -16.99
N THR A 22 -14.90 11.95 -18.17
CA THR A 22 -14.68 10.54 -18.45
C THR A 22 -13.20 10.15 -18.37
N SER A 23 -12.90 8.85 -18.37
CA SER A 23 -11.52 8.35 -18.48
C SER A 23 -10.82 8.78 -19.79
N TYR A 24 -11.59 9.12 -20.84
CA TYR A 24 -11.06 9.71 -22.08
C TYR A 24 -10.58 11.13 -21.87
N ASP A 25 -11.35 11.95 -21.17
CA ASP A 25 -10.97 13.34 -20.86
C ASP A 25 -9.70 13.35 -20.02
N LEU A 26 -9.62 12.46 -19.02
CA LEU A 26 -8.40 12.28 -18.22
C LEU A 26 -7.19 11.87 -19.08
N ALA A 27 -7.37 10.97 -20.04
CA ALA A 27 -6.28 10.54 -20.92
C ALA A 27 -5.78 11.69 -21.81
N LEU A 28 -6.68 12.57 -22.27
CA LEU A 28 -6.32 13.79 -23.02
C LEU A 28 -5.58 14.79 -22.12
N ASP A 29 -6.09 15.06 -20.92
CA ASP A 29 -5.45 15.95 -19.96
C ASP A 29 -4.04 15.44 -19.60
N ASN A 30 -3.87 14.15 -19.35
CA ASN A 30 -2.57 13.54 -19.06
C ASN A 30 -1.59 13.67 -20.24
N ARG A 31 -2.06 13.50 -21.47
CA ARG A 31 -1.23 13.68 -22.67
C ARG A 31 -0.75 15.13 -22.80
N ASP A 32 -1.66 16.08 -22.63
CA ASP A 32 -1.34 17.50 -22.77
C ASP A 32 -0.43 17.98 -21.62
N ALA A 33 -0.53 17.34 -20.48
CA ALA A 33 0.31 17.62 -19.31
C ALA A 33 1.78 17.22 -19.49
N LEU A 34 2.13 16.28 -20.38
CA LEU A 34 3.52 15.82 -20.60
C LEU A 34 4.51 16.95 -20.97
N ALA A 35 4.03 18.02 -21.60
CA ALA A 35 4.84 19.18 -21.98
C ALA A 35 4.77 20.32 -20.95
N SER A 36 4.07 20.13 -19.82
CA SER A 36 3.85 21.18 -18.82
C SER A 36 5.00 21.34 -17.84
N ASP A 37 5.07 22.50 -17.21
CA ASP A 37 5.99 22.74 -16.09
C ASP A 37 5.63 21.86 -14.88
N ALA A 38 4.36 21.48 -14.69
CA ALA A 38 3.92 20.57 -13.64
C ALA A 38 4.58 19.19 -13.80
N TYR A 39 4.67 18.67 -15.03
CA TYR A 39 5.34 17.39 -15.29
C TYR A 39 6.84 17.44 -14.94
N LYS A 40 7.53 18.51 -15.35
CA LYS A 40 8.96 18.73 -15.02
C LYS A 40 9.18 18.89 -13.51
N ASN A 41 8.27 19.58 -12.82
CA ASN A 41 8.35 19.73 -11.38
C ASN A 41 8.17 18.39 -10.66
N ALA A 42 7.25 17.55 -11.14
CA ALA A 42 7.04 16.21 -10.62
C ALA A 42 8.27 15.30 -10.87
N GLU A 43 8.87 15.35 -12.07
CA GLU A 43 10.15 14.68 -12.36
C GLU A 43 11.26 15.08 -11.39
N ASN A 44 11.44 16.38 -11.18
CA ASN A 44 12.45 16.91 -10.25
C ASN A 44 12.18 16.49 -8.80
N TYR A 45 10.91 16.43 -8.39
CA TYR A 45 10.53 15.94 -7.08
C TYR A 45 10.98 14.48 -6.89
N TYR A 46 10.60 13.57 -7.79
CA TYR A 46 10.99 12.16 -7.68
C TYR A 46 12.51 11.97 -7.77
N LYS A 47 13.19 12.77 -8.60
CA LYS A 47 14.64 12.78 -8.65
C LYS A 47 15.24 13.15 -7.29
N SER A 48 14.75 14.21 -6.63
CA SER A 48 15.23 14.62 -5.31
C SER A 48 15.05 13.57 -4.22
N VAL A 49 14.01 12.70 -4.34
CA VAL A 49 13.73 11.64 -3.36
C VAL A 49 14.56 10.38 -3.65
N PHE A 50 14.65 9.96 -4.91
CA PHE A 50 15.12 8.61 -5.25
C PHE A 50 16.53 8.55 -5.88
N GLU A 51 17.11 9.67 -6.29
CA GLU A 51 18.43 9.69 -6.93
C GLU A 51 19.54 8.95 -6.12
N ASN A 52 19.44 9.01 -4.79
CA ASN A 52 20.40 8.39 -3.87
C ASN A 52 19.80 7.23 -3.03
N ALA A 53 18.59 6.80 -3.30
CA ALA A 53 17.90 5.79 -2.49
C ALA A 53 18.34 4.35 -2.76
N GLY A 54 19.11 4.08 -3.82
CA GLY A 54 19.68 2.74 -4.10
C GLY A 54 18.72 1.72 -4.72
N GLY A 55 17.53 2.16 -5.21
CA GLY A 55 16.51 1.30 -5.79
C GLY A 55 15.66 0.57 -4.75
N SER A 56 14.64 -0.16 -5.23
CA SER A 56 13.75 -0.92 -4.36
C SER A 56 14.41 -2.17 -3.78
N ILE A 57 13.97 -2.56 -2.59
CA ILE A 57 14.37 -3.81 -1.93
C ILE A 57 13.15 -4.73 -1.78
N ASN A 58 13.41 -6.01 -1.59
CA ASN A 58 12.38 -7.03 -1.38
C ASN A 58 12.82 -7.99 -0.27
N PHE A 59 11.91 -8.85 0.18
CA PHE A 59 12.24 -9.96 1.05
C PHE A 59 13.07 -11.01 0.30
N TYR A 60 14.02 -11.64 1.00
CA TYR A 60 14.83 -12.69 0.40
C TYR A 60 13.97 -13.93 0.10
N PRO A 61 13.98 -14.46 -1.13
CA PRO A 61 13.17 -15.63 -1.47
C PRO A 61 13.81 -16.91 -0.92
N ASP A 62 12.97 -17.85 -0.52
CA ASP A 62 13.37 -19.20 -0.09
C ASP A 62 13.76 -20.11 -1.26
N LYS A 63 13.21 -19.79 -2.45
CA LYS A 63 13.31 -20.60 -3.66
C LYS A 63 13.65 -19.73 -4.87
N SER A 64 14.21 -20.34 -5.91
CA SER A 64 14.62 -19.62 -7.13
C SER A 64 13.49 -19.19 -8.06
N GLY A 65 12.25 -19.51 -7.77
CA GLY A 65 11.07 -19.15 -8.56
C GLY A 65 11.13 -19.60 -10.02
N ALA A 66 10.28 -20.53 -10.43
CA ALA A 66 10.28 -21.09 -11.79
C ALA A 66 9.01 -20.75 -12.58
N ALA A 67 7.87 -20.72 -11.91
CA ALA A 67 6.57 -20.45 -12.51
C ALA A 67 5.73 -19.63 -11.51
N PRO A 68 5.38 -18.37 -11.83
CA PRO A 68 4.61 -17.52 -10.92
C PRO A 68 3.31 -18.22 -10.50
N THR A 69 3.17 -18.45 -9.19
CA THR A 69 1.94 -18.93 -8.55
C THR A 69 1.48 -17.88 -7.54
N ALA A 70 0.17 -17.69 -7.40
CA ALA A 70 -0.39 -16.82 -6.38
C ALA A 70 -0.84 -17.68 -5.20
N GLU A 71 -0.31 -17.37 -4.02
CA GLU A 71 -0.71 -17.94 -2.75
C GLU A 71 -1.19 -16.80 -1.84
N MET A 72 -2.05 -17.13 -0.87
CA MET A 72 -2.62 -16.17 0.06
C MET A 72 -2.40 -16.63 1.50
N TYR A 73 -1.96 -15.71 2.34
CA TYR A 73 -1.92 -15.90 3.79
C TYR A 73 -2.76 -14.83 4.47
N HIS A 74 -3.54 -15.25 5.46
CA HIS A 74 -4.46 -14.38 6.18
C HIS A 74 -4.12 -14.35 7.67
N ARG A 75 -4.03 -13.15 8.25
CA ARG A 75 -3.69 -12.95 9.67
C ARG A 75 -4.56 -11.87 10.30
N GLU A 76 -5.34 -12.21 11.32
CA GLU A 76 -5.91 -11.21 12.24
C GLU A 76 -4.84 -10.76 13.24
N THR A 77 -4.70 -9.47 13.47
CA THR A 77 -3.78 -8.93 14.48
C THR A 77 -4.28 -9.22 15.90
N SER A 78 -3.36 -9.51 16.81
CA SER A 78 -3.63 -9.85 18.21
C SER A 78 -2.98 -8.91 19.23
N GLU A 79 -1.87 -8.24 18.85
CA GLU A 79 -1.05 -7.44 19.77
C GLU A 79 -1.62 -6.03 20.04
N PHE A 80 -2.48 -5.52 19.15
CA PHE A 80 -3.08 -4.20 19.29
C PHE A 80 -4.49 -4.13 18.67
N SER A 81 -5.28 -3.17 19.13
CA SER A 81 -6.63 -2.92 18.65
C SER A 81 -6.68 -1.81 17.61
N VAL A 82 -7.80 -1.75 16.86
CA VAL A 82 -8.09 -0.64 15.94
C VAL A 82 -8.13 0.70 16.69
N GLN A 83 -8.63 0.70 17.92
CA GLN A 83 -8.72 1.90 18.76
C GLN A 83 -7.34 2.42 19.18
N ASP A 84 -6.40 1.52 19.49
CA ASP A 84 -5.03 1.90 19.85
C ASP A 84 -4.34 2.61 18.69
N VAL A 85 -4.43 2.05 17.48
CA VAL A 85 -3.85 2.66 16.27
C VAL A 85 -4.52 4.00 15.97
N LYS A 86 -5.85 4.08 16.00
CA LYS A 86 -6.58 5.34 15.77
C LYS A 86 -6.21 6.43 16.82
N ALA A 87 -6.08 6.05 18.08
CA ALA A 87 -5.67 6.96 19.15
C ALA A 87 -4.23 7.47 18.95
N PHE A 88 -3.31 6.55 18.60
CA PHE A 88 -1.92 6.89 18.30
C PHE A 88 -1.83 7.82 17.09
N CYS A 89 -2.50 7.48 15.99
CA CYS A 89 -2.50 8.30 14.78
C CYS A 89 -3.04 9.71 15.04
N LYS A 90 -4.13 9.82 15.81
CA LYS A 90 -4.68 11.12 16.23
C LYS A 90 -3.69 11.92 17.08
N LYS A 91 -3.00 11.26 18.04
CA LYS A 91 -1.99 11.88 18.91
C LYS A 91 -0.84 12.47 18.10
N HIS A 92 -0.37 11.75 17.09
CA HIS A 92 0.78 12.12 16.27
C HIS A 92 0.42 12.90 15.00
N GLY A 93 -0.86 13.13 14.72
CA GLY A 93 -1.32 13.87 13.53
C GLY A 93 -1.03 13.16 12.20
N ILE A 94 -1.01 11.82 12.21
CA ILE A 94 -0.80 10.98 11.03
C ILE A 94 -2.06 10.16 10.71
N THR A 95 -2.10 9.52 9.54
CA THR A 95 -3.17 8.58 9.17
C THR A 95 -2.74 7.13 9.46
N GLU A 96 -3.73 6.22 9.59
CA GLU A 96 -3.45 4.78 9.72
C GLU A 96 -2.67 4.25 8.51
N ASN A 97 -2.89 4.81 7.32
CA ASN A 97 -2.11 4.48 6.13
C ASN A 97 -0.61 4.78 6.33
N VAL A 98 -0.29 5.98 6.82
CA VAL A 98 1.11 6.37 7.16
C VAL A 98 1.70 5.44 8.20
N PHE A 99 0.92 5.10 9.24
CA PHE A 99 1.34 4.19 10.30
C PHE A 99 1.76 2.82 9.73
N PHE A 100 0.92 2.18 8.94
CA PHE A 100 1.21 0.85 8.40
C PHE A 100 2.28 0.86 7.30
N ILE A 101 2.33 1.91 6.47
CA ILE A 101 3.41 2.09 5.49
C ILE A 101 4.76 2.21 6.21
N SER A 102 4.84 2.96 7.31
CA SER A 102 6.07 3.10 8.08
C SER A 102 6.45 1.79 8.78
N ALA A 103 5.48 1.08 9.37
CA ALA A 103 5.72 -0.25 9.96
C ALA A 103 6.26 -1.23 8.93
N PHE A 104 5.68 -1.26 7.73
CA PHE A 104 6.17 -2.10 6.64
C PHE A 104 7.58 -1.72 6.19
N GLY A 105 7.86 -0.42 6.03
CA GLY A 105 9.18 0.09 5.64
C GLY A 105 10.27 -0.30 6.65
N ILE A 106 10.01 -0.15 7.96
CA ILE A 106 10.92 -0.56 9.02
C ILE A 106 11.14 -2.08 8.97
N THR A 107 10.06 -2.86 8.86
CA THR A 107 10.15 -4.32 8.76
C THR A 107 10.98 -4.75 7.58
N LEU A 108 10.68 -4.25 6.38
CA LEU A 108 11.38 -4.59 5.14
C LEU A 108 12.87 -4.19 5.18
N GLY A 109 13.18 -3.00 5.70
CA GLY A 109 14.57 -2.54 5.83
C GLY A 109 15.35 -3.41 6.81
N LYS A 110 14.76 -3.78 7.95
CA LYS A 110 15.41 -4.68 8.93
C LYS A 110 15.68 -6.07 8.36
N TYR A 111 14.77 -6.64 7.56
CA TYR A 111 15.03 -7.89 6.84
C TYR A 111 16.22 -7.80 5.89
N ASN A 112 16.52 -6.61 5.40
CA ASN A 112 17.66 -6.33 4.51
C ASN A 112 18.88 -5.77 5.25
N PHE A 113 18.90 -5.76 6.59
CA PHE A 113 19.97 -5.20 7.42
C PHE A 113 20.28 -3.74 7.10
N ARG A 114 19.25 -2.97 6.68
CA ARG A 114 19.33 -1.55 6.33
C ARG A 114 18.61 -0.70 7.38
N LYS A 115 18.83 0.62 7.32
CA LYS A 115 18.11 1.64 8.08
C LYS A 115 17.14 2.44 7.22
N ASP A 116 16.93 1.96 6.00
CA ASP A 116 16.00 2.53 5.03
C ASP A 116 15.37 1.43 4.19
N ALA A 117 14.26 1.74 3.53
CA ALA A 117 13.60 0.86 2.59
C ALA A 117 12.99 1.66 1.43
N VAL A 118 13.06 1.10 0.22
CA VAL A 118 12.30 1.56 -0.95
C VAL A 118 11.38 0.43 -1.39
N PHE A 119 10.09 0.73 -1.45
CA PHE A 119 9.02 -0.19 -1.80
C PHE A 119 7.87 0.57 -2.46
N THR A 120 6.71 -0.06 -2.65
CA THR A 120 5.57 0.60 -3.29
C THR A 120 4.30 0.52 -2.44
N THR A 121 3.42 1.49 -2.64
CA THR A 121 2.04 1.49 -2.20
C THR A 121 1.13 1.88 -3.35
N ILE A 122 -0.19 1.84 -3.14
CA ILE A 122 -1.16 2.34 -4.11
C ILE A 122 -1.87 3.58 -3.58
N TYR A 123 -2.33 4.38 -4.52
CA TYR A 123 -3.11 5.58 -4.29
C TYR A 123 -4.32 5.59 -5.23
N HIS A 124 -5.48 6.02 -4.75
CA HIS A 124 -6.74 5.95 -5.50
C HIS A 124 -6.81 6.87 -6.73
N GLY A 125 -5.88 7.85 -6.86
CA GLY A 125 -5.77 8.71 -8.04
C GLY A 125 -6.90 9.73 -8.24
N ARG A 126 -7.66 10.07 -7.18
CA ARG A 126 -8.85 10.94 -7.24
C ARG A 126 -8.66 12.27 -6.49
N ASN A 127 -7.49 12.90 -6.63
CA ASN A 127 -7.24 14.23 -6.03
C ASN A 127 -7.99 15.36 -6.76
N ASP A 128 -8.27 15.20 -8.05
CA ASP A 128 -9.07 16.14 -8.80
C ASP A 128 -10.56 15.86 -8.57
N SER A 129 -11.30 16.87 -8.14
CA SER A 129 -12.74 16.73 -7.86
C SER A 129 -13.57 16.29 -9.07
N ARG A 130 -13.09 16.57 -10.30
CA ARG A 130 -13.73 16.10 -11.54
C ARG A 130 -13.74 14.56 -11.65
N LEU A 131 -12.82 13.89 -10.94
CA LEU A 131 -12.67 12.43 -10.96
C LEU A 131 -13.53 11.72 -9.93
N SER A 132 -14.34 12.44 -9.11
CA SER A 132 -15.14 11.85 -8.03
C SER A 132 -16.04 10.72 -8.53
N ASP A 133 -16.69 10.92 -9.68
CA ASP A 133 -17.65 10.01 -10.27
C ASP A 133 -17.17 9.34 -11.57
N THR A 134 -15.92 9.60 -11.98
CA THR A 134 -15.30 9.01 -13.16
C THR A 134 -15.12 7.49 -13.00
N VAL A 135 -15.65 6.73 -13.94
CA VAL A 135 -15.46 5.27 -14.00
C VAL A 135 -14.20 4.95 -14.81
N GLY A 136 -13.20 4.36 -14.17
CA GLY A 136 -11.95 4.00 -14.82
C GLY A 136 -10.88 3.49 -13.87
N MET A 137 -9.76 3.01 -14.41
CA MET A 137 -8.58 2.61 -13.66
C MET A 137 -7.77 3.86 -13.30
N LEU A 138 -8.09 4.47 -12.15
CA LEU A 138 -7.43 5.68 -11.67
C LEU A 138 -6.35 5.40 -10.62
N VAL A 139 -6.30 4.16 -10.11
CA VAL A 139 -5.32 3.75 -9.11
C VAL A 139 -3.91 3.91 -9.65
N LYS A 140 -3.05 4.54 -8.87
CA LYS A 140 -1.65 4.78 -9.21
C LYS A 140 -0.75 4.07 -8.20
N THR A 141 0.35 3.52 -8.68
CA THR A 141 1.43 3.01 -7.82
C THR A 141 2.32 4.17 -7.42
N LEU A 142 2.55 4.32 -6.12
CA LEU A 142 3.46 5.31 -5.55
C LEU A 142 4.67 4.59 -4.95
N PRO A 143 5.90 4.98 -5.31
CA PRO A 143 7.09 4.52 -4.61
C PRO A 143 7.20 5.23 -3.27
N VAL A 144 7.66 4.52 -2.26
CA VAL A 144 7.91 5.02 -0.91
C VAL A 144 9.37 4.83 -0.55
N TYR A 145 9.99 5.89 -0.06
CA TYR A 145 11.29 5.84 0.62
C TYR A 145 11.06 6.04 2.11
N CYS A 146 11.37 5.05 2.90
CA CYS A 146 11.24 5.06 4.35
C CYS A 146 12.64 5.05 4.97
N ASP A 147 13.09 6.19 5.51
CA ASP A 147 14.33 6.31 6.30
C ASP A 147 13.95 6.23 7.78
N PHE A 148 14.48 5.25 8.49
CA PHE A 148 14.29 5.04 9.91
C PHE A 148 15.64 5.02 10.68
N SER A 149 16.63 5.74 10.15
CA SER A 149 17.93 5.95 10.84
C SER A 149 17.81 6.88 12.06
N GLY A 150 16.77 7.72 12.08
CA GLY A 150 16.40 8.63 13.17
C GLY A 150 15.36 8.04 14.13
N SER A 151 14.57 8.91 14.76
CA SER A 151 13.49 8.51 15.67
C SER A 151 12.28 7.96 14.92
N THR A 152 11.43 7.20 15.60
CA THR A 152 10.13 6.75 15.06
C THR A 152 9.26 7.91 14.63
N ALA A 153 9.24 9.00 15.41
CA ALA A 153 8.47 10.20 15.06
C ALA A 153 8.98 10.86 13.77
N ASP A 154 10.31 10.94 13.58
CA ASP A 154 10.90 11.49 12.35
C ASP A 154 10.54 10.63 11.13
N CYS A 155 10.60 9.30 11.26
CA CYS A 155 10.22 8.36 10.22
C CYS A 155 8.75 8.54 9.80
N LEU A 156 7.82 8.55 10.76
CA LEU A 156 6.39 8.73 10.52
C LEU A 156 6.09 10.06 9.80
N ASN A 157 6.69 11.15 10.27
CA ASN A 157 6.52 12.47 9.68
C ASN A 157 7.10 12.52 8.25
N ALA A 158 8.28 11.95 8.02
CA ALA A 158 8.91 11.91 6.70
C ALA A 158 8.05 11.12 5.69
N VAL A 159 7.56 9.95 6.07
CA VAL A 159 6.66 9.14 5.23
C VAL A 159 5.36 9.89 4.93
N GLN A 160 4.75 10.57 5.93
CA GLN A 160 3.56 11.37 5.70
C GLN A 160 3.79 12.49 4.69
N GLN A 161 4.86 13.26 4.84
CA GLN A 161 5.18 14.36 3.92
C GLN A 161 5.48 13.83 2.51
N GLN A 162 6.20 12.72 2.41
CA GLN A 162 6.47 12.10 1.12
C GLN A 162 5.21 11.64 0.42
N LEU A 163 4.27 10.98 1.12
CA LEU A 163 3.01 10.54 0.52
C LEU A 163 2.18 11.73 0.01
N ILE A 164 2.07 12.81 0.81
CA ILE A 164 1.39 14.03 0.39
C ILE A 164 2.04 14.61 -0.86
N ASN A 165 3.37 14.72 -0.87
CA ASN A 165 4.11 15.25 -2.01
C ASN A 165 3.99 14.34 -3.24
N SER A 166 4.04 13.02 -3.07
CA SER A 166 3.86 12.05 -4.17
C SER A 166 2.47 12.14 -4.79
N MET A 167 1.43 12.31 -3.98
CA MET A 167 0.05 12.54 -4.46
C MET A 167 -0.08 13.85 -5.25
N ASN A 168 0.63 14.91 -4.84
CA ASN A 168 0.65 16.19 -5.56
C ASN A 168 1.48 16.16 -6.85
N ASN A 169 2.37 15.18 -6.99
CA ASN A 169 3.23 14.98 -8.15
C ASN A 169 2.85 13.72 -8.95
N ASP A 170 1.64 13.24 -8.82
CA ASP A 170 1.13 11.97 -9.38
C ASP A 170 0.97 11.99 -10.91
N ILE A 171 1.21 13.15 -11.53
CA ILE A 171 1.28 13.32 -12.99
C ILE A 171 2.51 12.64 -13.60
N TYR A 172 3.61 12.44 -12.84
CA TYR A 172 4.78 11.70 -13.28
C TYR A 172 4.56 10.20 -13.05
N PRO A 173 4.46 9.38 -14.11
CA PRO A 173 3.95 8.02 -13.97
C PRO A 173 4.99 7.07 -13.36
N PHE A 174 4.51 6.08 -12.59
CA PHE A 174 5.37 5.07 -11.96
C PHE A 174 6.29 4.34 -12.95
N SER A 175 5.85 4.14 -14.19
CA SER A 175 6.69 3.51 -15.23
C SER A 175 7.98 4.30 -15.51
N GLN A 176 7.93 5.63 -15.49
CA GLN A 176 9.12 6.48 -15.63
C GLN A 176 10.00 6.40 -14.39
N ILE A 177 9.39 6.53 -13.19
CA ILE A 177 10.09 6.42 -11.91
C ILE A 177 10.81 5.05 -11.79
N SER A 178 10.10 3.99 -12.13
CA SER A 178 10.62 2.62 -12.12
C SER A 178 11.86 2.46 -13.02
N HIS A 179 11.79 2.99 -14.23
CA HIS A 179 12.88 2.92 -15.18
C HIS A 179 14.08 3.78 -14.75
N GLU A 180 13.84 5.00 -14.32
CA GLU A 180 14.89 5.98 -14.00
C GLU A 180 15.65 5.64 -12.72
N PHE A 181 14.94 5.17 -11.67
CA PHE A 181 15.51 4.93 -10.34
C PHE A 181 15.62 3.44 -9.99
N ASN A 182 15.38 2.53 -10.93
CA ASN A 182 15.39 1.07 -10.69
C ASN A 182 14.47 0.65 -9.53
N ILE A 183 13.27 1.24 -9.46
CA ILE A 183 12.26 0.91 -8.45
C ILE A 183 11.26 -0.07 -9.05
N LYS A 184 11.14 -1.25 -8.43
CA LYS A 184 10.21 -2.31 -8.81
C LYS A 184 9.07 -2.39 -7.80
N ALA A 185 7.89 -2.81 -8.25
CA ALA A 185 6.76 -3.10 -7.37
C ALA A 185 6.84 -4.55 -6.83
N ASP A 186 8.02 -4.93 -6.31
CA ASP A 186 8.28 -6.30 -5.83
C ASP A 186 7.81 -6.51 -4.39
N ALA A 187 7.85 -5.47 -3.56
CA ALA A 187 7.28 -5.42 -2.22
C ALA A 187 6.26 -4.28 -2.16
N MET A 188 5.03 -4.60 -1.79
CA MET A 188 3.91 -3.66 -1.80
C MET A 188 3.11 -3.74 -0.51
N VAL A 189 2.70 -2.58 0.02
CA VAL A 189 1.75 -2.48 1.13
C VAL A 189 0.57 -1.61 0.74
N ILE A 190 -0.64 -2.05 1.10
CA ILE A 190 -1.91 -1.40 0.75
C ILE A 190 -2.75 -1.29 2.01
N TYR A 191 -3.06 -0.08 2.45
CA TYR A 191 -4.03 0.12 3.53
C TYR A 191 -5.41 0.40 2.93
N GLN A 192 -6.38 -0.47 3.22
CA GLN A 192 -7.75 -0.41 2.72
C GLN A 192 -8.74 0.17 3.74
N GLY A 193 -8.42 0.06 5.04
CA GLY A 193 -9.31 0.52 6.11
C GLY A 193 -10.66 -0.23 6.13
N ASP A 194 -11.74 0.50 6.45
CA ASP A 194 -13.11 -0.03 6.55
C ASP A 194 -13.86 -0.04 5.20
N ASN A 195 -13.21 0.26 4.07
CA ASN A 195 -13.89 0.77 2.87
C ASN A 195 -14.52 -0.27 1.94
N PHE A 196 -14.51 -1.56 2.25
CA PHE A 196 -14.93 -2.61 1.31
C PHE A 196 -16.08 -3.53 1.77
N ALA A 197 -16.71 -3.25 2.92
CA ALA A 197 -17.93 -3.99 3.29
C ALA A 197 -19.09 -3.59 2.38
N PHE A 198 -19.40 -4.43 1.40
CA PHE A 198 -20.53 -4.27 0.52
C PHE A 198 -21.52 -5.42 0.75
N ASP A 199 -22.50 -5.17 1.62
CA ASP A 199 -23.39 -6.21 2.13
C ASP A 199 -24.69 -6.36 1.34
N ASN A 200 -24.95 -5.46 0.35
CA ASN A 200 -26.28 -5.40 -0.25
C ASN A 200 -26.25 -4.90 -1.71
N ILE A 201 -26.96 -5.56 -2.60
CA ILE A 201 -27.24 -5.14 -3.98
C ILE A 201 -28.75 -5.18 -4.20
N GLY A 202 -29.36 -4.03 -4.51
CA GLY A 202 -30.80 -3.92 -4.78
C GLY A 202 -31.71 -4.30 -3.62
N GLY A 203 -31.22 -4.19 -2.36
CA GLY A 203 -31.97 -4.58 -1.17
C GLY A 203 -31.79 -6.03 -0.75
N GLU A 204 -31.07 -6.84 -1.53
CA GLU A 204 -30.78 -8.24 -1.25
C GLU A 204 -29.34 -8.40 -0.73
N TYR A 205 -29.12 -9.37 0.17
CA TYR A 205 -27.78 -9.68 0.67
C TYR A 205 -26.88 -10.15 -0.46
N ALA A 206 -25.74 -9.50 -0.61
CA ALA A 206 -24.72 -9.86 -1.59
C ALA A 206 -23.54 -10.56 -0.90
N GLN A 207 -23.13 -11.69 -1.42
CA GLN A 207 -21.95 -12.41 -0.95
C GLN A 207 -20.80 -12.17 -1.93
N GLU A 208 -19.64 -11.79 -1.42
CA GLU A 208 -18.41 -11.70 -2.18
C GLU A 208 -17.85 -13.11 -2.41
N GLU A 209 -17.60 -13.48 -3.67
CA GLU A 209 -16.87 -14.68 -4.01
C GLU A 209 -15.44 -14.33 -4.42
N PRO A 210 -14.41 -14.87 -3.73
CA PRO A 210 -13.03 -14.58 -4.07
C PRO A 210 -12.68 -15.15 -5.45
N VAL A 211 -12.19 -14.31 -6.33
CA VAL A 211 -11.63 -14.73 -7.62
C VAL A 211 -10.17 -15.10 -7.42
N GLN A 212 -9.86 -16.39 -7.53
CA GLN A 212 -8.48 -16.87 -7.46
C GLN A 212 -7.70 -16.40 -8.68
N LEU A 213 -6.66 -15.61 -8.46
CA LEU A 213 -5.71 -15.23 -9.50
C LEU A 213 -4.69 -16.36 -9.69
N ASN A 214 -4.40 -16.69 -10.96
CA ASN A 214 -3.44 -17.75 -11.29
C ASN A 214 -1.97 -17.32 -11.10
N ALA A 215 -1.71 -16.03 -10.93
CA ALA A 215 -0.37 -15.48 -10.74
C ALA A 215 -0.42 -14.27 -9.81
N ALA A 216 0.50 -14.21 -8.85
CA ALA A 216 0.67 -13.06 -7.97
C ALA A 216 1.12 -11.82 -8.77
N LYS A 217 0.56 -10.67 -8.42
CA LYS A 217 0.87 -9.38 -9.08
C LYS A 217 2.27 -8.87 -8.74
N ALA A 218 2.74 -9.19 -7.55
CA ALA A 218 4.05 -8.85 -7.03
C ALA A 218 4.64 -10.07 -6.29
N PRO A 219 5.95 -10.16 -6.07
CA PRO A 219 6.54 -11.18 -5.22
C PRO A 219 5.90 -11.25 -3.83
N VAL A 220 5.65 -10.10 -3.19
CA VAL A 220 4.91 -9.98 -1.93
C VAL A 220 4.06 -8.71 -1.95
N SER A 221 2.77 -8.85 -1.69
CA SER A 221 1.82 -7.73 -1.54
C SER A 221 0.99 -7.91 -0.28
N ILE A 222 1.00 -6.92 0.61
CA ILE A 222 0.24 -6.95 1.87
C ILE A 222 -0.90 -5.96 1.80
N SER A 223 -2.13 -6.45 1.88
CA SER A 223 -3.34 -5.63 2.05
C SER A 223 -3.74 -5.62 3.52
N ILE A 224 -4.03 -4.44 4.06
CA ILE A 224 -4.41 -4.24 5.45
C ILE A 224 -5.81 -3.65 5.49
N SER A 225 -6.76 -4.41 6.01
CA SER A 225 -8.16 -4.03 6.17
C SER A 225 -8.58 -4.05 7.64
N ILE A 226 -9.79 -3.55 7.91
CA ILE A 226 -10.44 -3.67 9.22
C ILE A 226 -11.66 -4.57 9.04
N GLU A 227 -11.65 -5.71 9.74
CA GLU A 227 -12.75 -6.65 9.80
C GLU A 227 -13.14 -6.93 11.25
N ARG A 228 -14.44 -6.84 11.56
CA ARG A 228 -14.96 -7.12 12.91
C ARG A 228 -14.18 -6.41 14.03
N ASN A 229 -13.78 -5.16 13.76
CA ASN A 229 -13.00 -4.31 14.67
C ASN A 229 -11.58 -4.84 14.99
N LYS A 230 -10.99 -5.59 14.07
CA LYS A 230 -9.59 -6.02 14.09
C LYS A 230 -8.91 -5.66 12.78
N PHE A 231 -7.61 -5.42 12.82
CA PHE A 231 -6.84 -5.37 11.57
C PHE A 231 -6.60 -6.78 11.05
N VAL A 232 -6.69 -6.89 9.74
CA VAL A 232 -6.45 -8.13 9.01
C VAL A 232 -5.36 -7.87 7.98
N PHE A 233 -4.33 -8.70 7.98
CA PHE A 233 -3.28 -8.72 6.97
C PHE A 233 -3.58 -9.84 5.98
N GLU A 234 -3.86 -9.48 4.74
CA GLU A 234 -3.96 -10.40 3.62
C GLU A 234 -2.68 -10.28 2.79
N ILE A 235 -1.90 -11.33 2.75
CA ILE A 235 -0.60 -11.36 2.07
C ILE A 235 -0.72 -12.24 0.84
N GLU A 236 -0.76 -11.60 -0.35
CA GLU A 236 -0.60 -12.29 -1.63
C GLU A 236 0.90 -12.42 -1.90
N TYR A 237 1.36 -13.63 -2.21
CA TYR A 237 2.77 -13.88 -2.47
C TYR A 237 3.01 -14.93 -3.56
N ARG A 238 4.20 -14.93 -4.12
CA ARG A 238 4.64 -15.94 -5.07
C ARG A 238 5.04 -17.23 -4.34
N GLY A 239 4.18 -18.26 -4.40
CA GLY A 239 4.40 -19.56 -3.78
C GLY A 239 5.59 -20.34 -4.36
N ASP A 240 6.03 -19.98 -5.59
CA ASP A 240 7.25 -20.51 -6.20
C ASP A 240 8.54 -19.82 -5.68
N MET A 241 8.41 -18.71 -4.96
CA MET A 241 9.54 -17.97 -4.34
C MET A 241 9.58 -18.10 -2.82
N TYR A 242 8.42 -18.12 -2.16
CA TYR A 242 8.32 -18.08 -0.70
C TYR A 242 7.59 -19.31 -0.17
N ASN A 243 7.99 -19.75 1.03
CA ASN A 243 7.25 -20.72 1.82
C ASN A 243 6.22 -20.00 2.69
N GLU A 244 5.11 -20.66 3.02
CA GLU A 244 4.08 -20.11 3.90
C GLU A 244 4.66 -19.74 5.27
N GLU A 245 5.61 -20.52 5.79
CA GLU A 245 6.27 -20.24 7.07
C GLU A 245 7.01 -18.91 7.05
N THR A 246 7.74 -18.59 5.97
CA THR A 246 8.41 -17.29 5.78
C THR A 246 7.41 -16.13 5.77
N ILE A 247 6.28 -16.33 5.09
CA ILE A 247 5.21 -15.32 5.05
C ILE A 247 4.54 -15.14 6.42
N LYS A 248 4.39 -16.22 7.20
CA LYS A 248 3.92 -16.15 8.58
C LYS A 248 4.86 -15.31 9.45
N TYR A 249 6.17 -15.57 9.40
CA TYR A 249 7.16 -14.74 10.11
C TYR A 249 7.13 -13.28 9.66
N LEU A 250 6.91 -13.02 8.38
CA LEU A 250 6.73 -11.66 7.87
C LEU A 250 5.52 -10.97 8.52
N ALA A 251 4.38 -11.67 8.60
CA ALA A 251 3.18 -11.13 9.24
C ALA A 251 3.39 -10.88 10.74
N ASP A 252 4.01 -11.83 11.46
CA ASP A 252 4.33 -11.70 12.88
C ASP A 252 5.30 -10.51 13.14
N ASN A 253 6.29 -10.34 12.29
CA ASN A 253 7.26 -9.25 12.40
C ASN A 253 6.65 -7.88 12.04
N LEU A 254 5.74 -7.83 11.08
CA LEU A 254 5.00 -6.61 10.77
C LEU A 254 4.11 -6.20 11.96
N GLU A 255 3.42 -7.16 12.59
CA GLU A 255 2.62 -6.93 13.79
C GLU A 255 3.51 -6.46 14.96
N THR A 256 4.67 -7.11 15.18
CA THR A 256 5.66 -6.70 16.18
C THR A 256 6.19 -5.29 15.94
N THR A 257 6.45 -4.92 14.68
CA THR A 257 6.91 -3.58 14.35
C THR A 257 5.83 -2.55 14.63
N ALA A 258 4.58 -2.83 14.25
CA ALA A 258 3.44 -1.95 14.51
C ALA A 258 3.21 -1.75 16.02
N ASP A 259 3.25 -2.83 16.83
CA ASP A 259 3.17 -2.74 18.30
C ASP A 259 4.33 -1.92 18.89
N GLY A 260 5.55 -2.12 18.39
CA GLY A 260 6.73 -1.32 18.79
C GLY A 260 6.55 0.17 18.51
N ILE A 261 5.99 0.54 17.36
CA ILE A 261 5.65 1.93 17.03
C ILE A 261 4.60 2.48 18.01
N LEU A 262 3.55 1.71 18.31
CA LEU A 262 2.50 2.11 19.27
C LEU A 262 3.06 2.36 20.68
N ARG A 263 4.08 1.59 21.09
CA ARG A 263 4.82 1.77 22.36
C ARG A 263 5.87 2.86 22.30
N GLU A 264 5.97 3.57 21.18
CA GLU A 264 6.96 4.64 20.95
C GLU A 264 8.42 4.14 21.07
N TYR A 265 8.68 2.88 20.74
CA TYR A 265 10.05 2.38 20.65
C TYR A 265 10.77 3.00 19.47
N GLU A 266 12.07 3.27 19.64
CA GLU A 266 12.89 3.68 18.50
C GLU A 266 13.05 2.52 17.51
N PRO A 267 13.19 2.80 16.19
CA PRO A 267 13.28 1.73 15.21
C PRO A 267 14.45 0.74 15.50
N ALA A 268 15.52 1.23 16.12
CA ALA A 268 16.65 0.39 16.51
C ALA A 268 16.30 -0.64 17.60
N ASP A 269 15.37 -0.30 18.49
CA ASP A 269 14.98 -1.13 19.64
C ASP A 269 13.90 -2.17 19.31
N ILE A 270 13.21 -2.03 18.18
CA ILE A 270 12.25 -3.01 17.70
C ILE A 270 13.00 -4.25 17.21
N ARG A 271 12.82 -5.39 17.87
CA ARG A 271 13.46 -6.65 17.52
C ARG A 271 12.52 -7.52 16.71
N LEU A 272 12.97 -7.95 15.54
CA LEU A 272 12.26 -8.91 14.70
C LEU A 272 12.69 -10.33 15.05
N MET A 273 11.78 -11.29 14.93
CA MET A 273 12.07 -12.72 15.04
C MET A 273 12.52 -13.26 13.69
N PHE A 274 13.58 -14.06 13.71
CA PHE A 274 14.05 -14.82 12.55
C PHE A 274 13.99 -16.32 12.83
N GLU A 275 13.87 -17.15 11.78
CA GLU A 275 13.65 -18.60 11.88
C GLU A 275 14.67 -19.34 12.79
N GLU A 276 15.89 -18.84 12.88
CA GLU A 276 16.96 -19.45 13.71
C GLU A 276 16.76 -19.26 15.21
N GLU A 277 16.04 -18.20 15.63
CA GLU A 277 15.81 -17.89 17.06
C GLU A 277 14.65 -18.69 17.67
N THR A 278 13.77 -19.24 16.84
CA THR A 278 12.60 -20.02 17.29
C THR A 278 12.96 -21.47 17.62
N LYS A 279 14.16 -21.93 17.26
CA LYS A 279 14.62 -23.31 17.48
C LYS A 279 15.47 -23.50 18.73
N MET A 280 15.68 -22.45 19.53
CA MET A 280 16.32 -22.49 20.88
C MET A 280 15.28 -22.46 22.01
#